data_8bce01ca07ccd3f5389a7da18f74f8f2
#
_entry.id   8bce01ca07ccd3f5389a7da18f74f8f2
#
_cell.length_a   1.000
_cell.length_b   1.000
_cell.length_c   1.000
_cell.angle_alpha   90.00
_cell.angle_beta   90.00
_cell.angle_gamma   90.00
#
_symmetry.space_group_name_H-M   'P 1'
#
loop_
_entity.id
_entity.type
_entity.pdbx_description
1 polymer ?
#
loop_
_entity_poly.entity_id
_entity_poly.type
_entity_poly.pdbx_seq_one_letter_code
_entity_poly.pdbx_strand_id
1 'polypeptide(L)'
;MPPLPRRTTASPAGAHDDAEDRRLIVRVCSRELAAFETLYRRYHPRLCRFLHRMLRPEHLVEEVLNDTLYVVWNQAERFNGTSKVSTWIFAIAYRKALKAIDRHDEPMPDASDDDQPLADISEHPESRMSLSQARAAIDVALRCLSVDQRAAVELTYFHGFSYPEIAQIVECPTDTVKTRMFHARKRLKTAFGGQLDDWL
;
A
#
# COMPACT_ATOMS: atom_id res chain seq x y z
N MET A 1 15.14 35.14 0.86
CA MET A 1 14.60 33.77 0.72
C MET A 1 13.09 33.87 0.89
N PRO A 2 12.26 33.57 -0.12
CA PRO A 2 10.80 33.52 0.03
C PRO A 2 10.43 32.24 0.80
N PRO A 3 9.39 32.25 1.65
CA PRO A 3 8.92 31.08 2.37
C PRO A 3 8.31 30.09 1.40
N LEU A 4 8.66 28.80 1.56
CA LEU A 4 8.09 27.69 0.83
C LEU A 4 6.55 27.67 0.97
N PRO A 5 5.80 27.40 -0.10
CA PRO A 5 4.35 27.32 -0.04
C PRO A 5 3.97 26.16 0.89
N ARG A 6 3.15 26.44 1.90
CA ARG A 6 2.52 25.42 2.76
C ARG A 6 1.76 24.46 1.84
N ARG A 7 2.16 23.16 1.88
CA ARG A 7 1.39 22.09 1.24
C ARG A 7 -0.05 22.20 1.68
N THR A 8 -0.90 22.71 0.79
CA THR A 8 -2.35 22.49 0.89
C THR A 8 -2.53 20.98 0.79
N THR A 9 -2.93 20.36 1.89
CA THR A 9 -3.32 18.96 1.93
C THR A 9 -4.53 18.80 1.02
N ALA A 10 -4.28 18.51 -0.26
CA ALA A 10 -5.29 17.89 -1.09
C ALA A 10 -5.65 16.59 -0.37
N SER A 11 -6.85 16.54 0.19
CA SER A 11 -7.42 15.33 0.76
C SER A 11 -7.38 14.28 -0.34
N PRO A 12 -6.65 13.16 -0.20
CA PRO A 12 -6.68 12.12 -1.22
C PRO A 12 -8.14 11.69 -1.35
N ALA A 13 -8.63 11.61 -2.58
CA ALA A 13 -9.94 11.06 -2.88
C ALA A 13 -10.02 9.66 -2.26
N GLY A 14 -10.67 9.52 -1.10
CA GLY A 14 -10.75 8.28 -0.33
C GLY A 14 -10.50 8.37 1.17
N ALA A 15 -10.40 9.55 1.77
CA ALA A 15 -10.55 9.68 3.22
C ALA A 15 -12.02 9.38 3.55
N HIS A 16 -12.33 8.07 3.65
CA HIS A 16 -13.63 7.62 4.14
C HIS A 16 -13.77 8.07 5.59
N ASP A 17 -14.96 8.53 5.94
CA ASP A 17 -15.28 8.85 7.31
C ASP A 17 -15.21 7.56 8.15
N ASP A 18 -14.16 7.44 9.00
CA ASP A 18 -13.97 6.29 9.88
C ASP A 18 -15.20 6.06 10.78
N ALA A 19 -15.94 7.11 11.12
CA ALA A 19 -17.17 7.00 11.91
C ALA A 19 -18.26 6.23 11.15
N GLU A 20 -18.38 6.44 9.84
CA GLU A 20 -19.32 5.69 9.00
C GLU A 20 -18.87 4.24 8.84
N ASP A 21 -17.57 4.01 8.60
CA ASP A 21 -17.01 2.66 8.51
C ASP A 21 -17.22 1.86 9.80
N ARG A 22 -17.07 2.50 10.96
CA ARG A 22 -17.38 1.89 12.27
C ARG A 22 -18.85 1.48 12.41
N ARG A 23 -19.77 2.35 11.96
CA ARG A 23 -21.20 2.02 11.95
C ARG A 23 -21.49 0.83 11.05
N LEU A 24 -20.85 0.76 9.88
CA LEU A 24 -20.99 -0.37 8.96
C LEU A 24 -20.44 -1.67 9.59
N ILE A 25 -19.27 -1.65 10.23
CA ILE A 25 -18.71 -2.83 10.90
C ILE A 25 -19.66 -3.38 11.98
N VAL A 26 -20.27 -2.50 12.80
CA VAL A 26 -21.25 -2.92 13.82
C VAL A 26 -22.43 -3.66 13.17
N ARG A 27 -22.94 -3.15 12.05
CA ARG A 27 -24.03 -3.80 11.30
C ARG A 27 -23.59 -5.10 10.64
N VAL A 28 -22.33 -5.19 10.17
CA VAL A 28 -21.75 -6.45 9.67
C VAL A 28 -21.63 -7.49 10.78
N CYS A 29 -21.32 -7.10 12.02
CA CYS A 29 -21.35 -8.01 13.17
C CYS A 29 -22.75 -8.62 13.35
N SER A 30 -23.81 -7.86 13.04
CA SER A 30 -25.22 -8.34 13.07
C SER A 30 -25.60 -9.10 11.78
N ARG A 31 -24.64 -9.46 10.92
CA ARG A 31 -24.84 -10.18 9.65
C ARG A 31 -25.72 -9.45 8.63
N GLU A 32 -25.72 -8.12 8.67
CA GLU A 32 -26.45 -7.32 7.70
C GLU A 32 -25.69 -7.24 6.35
N LEU A 33 -26.20 -7.94 5.34
CA LEU A 33 -25.57 -8.06 4.03
C LEU A 33 -25.39 -6.69 3.34
N ALA A 34 -26.38 -5.79 3.44
CA ALA A 34 -26.33 -4.47 2.81
C ALA A 34 -25.20 -3.59 3.39
N ALA A 35 -24.89 -3.74 4.69
CA ALA A 35 -23.76 -3.05 5.31
C ALA A 35 -22.43 -3.61 4.79
N PHE A 36 -22.33 -4.93 4.63
CA PHE A 36 -21.15 -5.56 4.04
C PHE A 36 -20.97 -5.17 2.57
N GLU A 37 -22.02 -5.18 1.75
CA GLU A 37 -21.95 -4.73 0.36
C GLU A 37 -21.41 -3.29 0.26
N THR A 38 -21.81 -2.42 1.18
CA THR A 38 -21.31 -1.03 1.21
C THR A 38 -19.82 -0.99 1.53
N LEU A 39 -19.36 -1.74 2.52
CA LEU A 39 -17.93 -1.90 2.82
C LEU A 39 -17.18 -2.54 1.64
N TYR A 40 -17.73 -3.59 1.04
CA TYR A 40 -17.15 -4.27 -0.12
C TYR A 40 -16.89 -3.26 -1.26
N ARG A 41 -17.91 -2.53 -1.70
CA ARG A 41 -17.78 -1.53 -2.78
C ARG A 41 -16.75 -0.44 -2.46
N ARG A 42 -16.62 -0.08 -1.19
CA ARG A 42 -15.68 0.93 -0.70
C ARG A 42 -14.23 0.44 -0.66
N TYR A 43 -14.01 -0.77 -0.19
CA TYR A 43 -12.66 -1.30 0.07
C TYR A 43 -12.11 -2.13 -1.09
N HIS A 44 -12.94 -2.83 -1.86
CA HIS A 44 -12.52 -3.67 -2.98
C HIS A 44 -11.55 -2.96 -3.95
N PRO A 45 -11.84 -1.79 -4.53
CA PRO A 45 -10.93 -1.14 -5.48
C PRO A 45 -9.62 -0.66 -4.83
N ARG A 46 -9.65 -0.34 -3.54
CA ARG A 46 -8.47 0.06 -2.78
C ARG A 46 -7.57 -1.13 -2.49
N LEU A 47 -8.14 -2.21 -2.00
CA LEU A 47 -7.42 -3.46 -1.72
C LEU A 47 -6.87 -4.08 -3.00
N CYS A 48 -7.65 -4.13 -4.06
CA CYS A 48 -7.22 -4.61 -5.38
C CYS A 48 -5.95 -3.87 -5.84
N ARG A 49 -5.94 -2.53 -5.79
CA ARG A 49 -4.78 -1.72 -6.15
C ARG A 49 -3.56 -2.01 -5.27
N PHE A 50 -3.75 -2.12 -3.96
CA PHE A 50 -2.69 -2.46 -3.01
C PHE A 50 -2.11 -3.85 -3.31
N LEU A 51 -2.97 -4.86 -3.46
CA LEU A 51 -2.56 -6.24 -3.67
C LEU A 51 -1.88 -6.46 -5.03
N HIS A 52 -2.33 -5.80 -6.11
CA HIS A 52 -1.65 -5.85 -7.41
C HIS A 52 -0.19 -5.36 -7.35
N ARG A 53 0.13 -4.47 -6.43
CA ARG A 53 1.50 -3.99 -6.24
C ARG A 53 2.31 -4.84 -5.26
N MET A 54 1.64 -5.57 -4.38
CA MET A 54 2.27 -6.49 -3.44
C MET A 54 2.53 -7.87 -4.05
N LEU A 55 1.59 -8.37 -4.85
CA LEU A 55 1.60 -9.71 -5.44
C LEU A 55 1.86 -9.63 -6.94
N ARG A 56 2.53 -10.64 -7.51
CA ARG A 56 2.82 -10.68 -8.95
C ARG A 56 1.75 -11.43 -9.75
N PRO A 57 1.40 -12.68 -9.40
CA PRO A 57 0.37 -13.41 -10.13
C PRO A 57 -1.02 -12.83 -9.87
N GLU A 58 -1.76 -12.54 -10.94
CA GLU A 58 -3.08 -11.92 -10.85
C GLU A 58 -4.09 -12.79 -10.10
N HIS A 59 -4.01 -14.11 -10.26
CA HIS A 59 -4.89 -15.03 -9.54
C HIS A 59 -4.69 -14.97 -8.01
N LEU A 60 -3.46 -14.68 -7.53
CA LEU A 60 -3.20 -14.49 -6.09
C LEU A 60 -3.81 -13.19 -5.58
N VAL A 61 -3.90 -12.15 -6.41
CA VAL A 61 -4.54 -10.90 -6.04
C VAL A 61 -6.02 -11.15 -5.74
N GLU A 62 -6.72 -11.86 -6.63
CA GLU A 62 -8.13 -12.19 -6.43
C GLU A 62 -8.35 -13.11 -5.22
N GLU A 63 -7.51 -14.13 -5.07
CA GLU A 63 -7.57 -15.03 -3.91
C GLU A 63 -7.42 -14.25 -2.60
N VAL A 64 -6.36 -13.46 -2.48
CA VAL A 64 -6.06 -12.70 -1.24
C VAL A 64 -7.11 -11.62 -0.98
N LEU A 65 -7.62 -10.98 -2.04
CA LEU A 65 -8.69 -9.99 -1.94
C LEU A 65 -9.97 -10.61 -1.38
N ASN A 66 -10.42 -11.70 -1.99
CA ASN A 66 -11.63 -12.42 -1.56
C ASN A 66 -11.47 -12.96 -0.13
N ASP A 67 -10.33 -13.53 0.16
CA ASP A 67 -9.96 -14.02 1.49
C ASP A 67 -9.98 -12.90 2.54
N THR A 68 -9.49 -11.70 2.20
CA THR A 68 -9.51 -10.53 3.09
C THR A 68 -10.94 -10.11 3.41
N LEU A 69 -11.77 -9.97 2.38
CA LEU A 69 -13.16 -9.55 2.52
C LEU A 69 -14.01 -10.64 3.22
N TYR A 70 -13.69 -11.91 2.99
CA TYR A 70 -14.31 -13.02 3.72
C TYR A 70 -13.98 -12.95 5.23
N VAL A 71 -12.75 -12.62 5.61
CA VAL A 71 -12.40 -12.39 7.03
C VAL A 71 -13.15 -11.19 7.60
N VAL A 72 -13.27 -10.09 6.86
CA VAL A 72 -14.05 -8.92 7.30
C VAL A 72 -15.51 -9.30 7.55
N TRP A 73 -16.13 -10.12 6.69
CA TRP A 73 -17.50 -10.60 6.88
C TRP A 73 -17.65 -11.53 8.08
N ASN A 74 -16.75 -12.51 8.20
CA ASN A 74 -16.90 -13.55 9.22
C ASN A 74 -16.36 -13.17 10.59
N GLN A 75 -15.46 -12.19 10.68
CA GLN A 75 -14.75 -11.87 11.91
C GLN A 75 -14.85 -10.38 12.26
N ALA A 76 -15.93 -9.71 11.82
CA ALA A 76 -16.17 -8.29 12.11
C ALA A 76 -16.13 -7.98 13.60
N GLU A 77 -16.57 -8.92 14.44
CA GLU A 77 -16.55 -8.84 15.91
C GLU A 77 -15.13 -8.75 16.50
N ARG A 78 -14.09 -9.13 15.76
CA ARG A 78 -12.69 -8.97 16.18
C ARG A 78 -12.17 -7.54 16.02
N PHE A 79 -12.93 -6.69 15.36
CA PHE A 79 -12.60 -5.25 15.30
C PHE A 79 -12.89 -4.61 16.66
N ASN A 80 -11.84 -4.33 17.43
CA ASN A 80 -11.94 -3.80 18.79
C ASN A 80 -12.04 -2.27 18.88
N GLY A 81 -12.04 -1.57 17.74
CA GLY A 81 -12.14 -0.11 17.68
C GLY A 81 -10.88 0.67 18.07
N THR A 82 -9.75 0.02 18.36
CA THR A 82 -8.49 0.69 18.75
C THR A 82 -7.78 1.34 17.58
N SER A 83 -8.07 0.90 16.35
CA SER A 83 -7.56 1.48 15.11
C SER A 83 -8.72 2.01 14.25
N LYS A 84 -8.41 2.63 13.10
CA LYS A 84 -9.40 2.87 12.06
C LYS A 84 -9.81 1.56 11.40
N VAL A 85 -11.04 1.48 10.89
CA VAL A 85 -11.53 0.32 10.13
C VAL A 85 -10.63 0.05 8.91
N SER A 86 -10.22 1.11 8.20
CA SER A 86 -9.28 0.98 7.09
C SER A 86 -7.95 0.33 7.51
N THR A 87 -7.36 0.75 8.62
CA THR A 87 -6.13 0.18 9.17
C THR A 87 -6.28 -1.31 9.46
N TRP A 88 -7.39 -1.70 10.10
CA TRP A 88 -7.69 -3.09 10.42
C TRP A 88 -7.86 -3.97 9.15
N ILE A 89 -8.61 -3.48 8.15
CA ILE A 89 -8.82 -4.20 6.89
C ILE A 89 -7.51 -4.37 6.12
N PHE A 90 -6.70 -3.30 6.02
CA PHE A 90 -5.40 -3.36 5.34
C PHE A 90 -4.39 -4.24 6.07
N ALA A 91 -4.44 -4.33 7.40
CA ALA A 91 -3.62 -5.26 8.17
C ALA A 91 -3.96 -6.72 7.84
N ILE A 92 -5.24 -7.05 7.66
CA ILE A 92 -5.67 -8.37 7.21
C ILE A 92 -5.11 -8.67 5.81
N ALA A 93 -5.28 -7.71 4.86
CA ALA A 93 -4.81 -7.86 3.50
C ALA A 93 -3.29 -8.05 3.43
N TYR A 94 -2.52 -7.25 4.19
CA TYR A 94 -1.06 -7.33 4.24
C TYR A 94 -0.58 -8.69 4.73
N ARG A 95 -1.10 -9.19 5.86
CA ARG A 95 -0.73 -10.51 6.40
C ARG A 95 -1.06 -11.65 5.43
N LYS A 96 -2.21 -11.58 4.76
CA LYS A 96 -2.59 -12.57 3.76
C LYS A 96 -1.69 -12.51 2.52
N ALA A 97 -1.30 -11.30 2.09
CA ALA A 97 -0.37 -11.11 0.99
C ALA A 97 1.02 -11.71 1.31
N LEU A 98 1.56 -11.45 2.51
CA LEU A 98 2.83 -12.07 2.94
C LEU A 98 2.74 -13.59 2.94
N LYS A 99 1.66 -14.16 3.52
CA LYS A 99 1.45 -15.60 3.52
C LYS A 99 1.33 -16.19 2.11
N ALA A 100 0.75 -15.45 1.16
CA ALA A 100 0.67 -15.88 -0.23
C ALA A 100 2.06 -15.86 -0.90
N ILE A 101 2.87 -14.83 -0.64
CA ILE A 101 4.26 -14.74 -1.11
C ILE A 101 5.07 -15.93 -0.59
N ASP A 102 5.04 -16.21 0.72
CA ASP A 102 5.78 -17.30 1.35
C ASP A 102 5.39 -18.69 0.79
N ARG A 103 4.10 -18.87 0.46
CA ARG A 103 3.61 -20.17 -0.07
C ARG A 103 4.00 -20.42 -1.51
N HIS A 104 4.14 -19.38 -2.30
CA HIS A 104 4.38 -19.51 -3.75
C HIS A 104 5.86 -19.51 -4.13
N ASP A 105 6.78 -19.45 -3.15
CA ASP A 105 8.23 -19.68 -3.26
C ASP A 105 8.86 -19.20 -4.60
N GLU A 106 8.30 -18.15 -5.20
CA GLU A 106 9.05 -17.41 -6.19
C GLU A 106 10.09 -16.61 -5.42
N PRO A 107 11.39 -16.79 -5.67
CA PRO A 107 12.40 -15.96 -5.04
C PRO A 107 12.14 -14.51 -5.49
N MET A 108 11.35 -13.79 -4.67
CA MET A 108 11.45 -12.34 -4.68
C MET A 108 12.92 -12.09 -4.32
N PRO A 109 13.64 -11.27 -5.08
CA PRO A 109 14.98 -10.94 -4.67
C PRO A 109 14.84 -10.36 -3.26
N ASP A 110 15.28 -11.17 -2.28
CA ASP A 110 15.61 -10.65 -0.97
C ASP A 110 16.59 -9.54 -1.24
N ALA A 111 16.10 -8.31 -1.22
CA ALA A 111 16.96 -7.17 -1.15
C ALA A 111 17.48 -7.16 0.28
N SER A 112 18.44 -8.09 0.56
CA SER A 112 19.39 -7.89 1.62
C SER A 112 19.90 -6.47 1.47
N ASP A 113 20.10 -5.77 2.57
CA ASP A 113 20.55 -4.36 2.63
C ASP A 113 21.91 -4.11 1.93
N ASP A 114 22.47 -5.10 1.23
CA ASP A 114 23.69 -5.03 0.45
C ASP A 114 23.40 -4.85 -1.04
N ASP A 115 23.88 -3.73 -1.54
CA ASP A 115 24.13 -3.29 -2.91
C ASP A 115 23.96 -4.36 -4.03
N GLN A 116 22.72 -4.64 -4.48
CA GLN A 116 22.56 -5.18 -5.82
C GLN A 116 22.50 -4.02 -6.83
N PRO A 117 23.32 -4.07 -7.90
CA PRO A 117 23.33 -3.04 -8.93
C PRO A 117 21.95 -2.95 -9.59
N LEU A 118 21.33 -1.79 -9.47
CA LEU A 118 20.15 -1.44 -10.23
C LEU A 118 20.46 -1.54 -11.72
N ALA A 119 19.66 -2.31 -12.45
CA ALA A 119 19.68 -2.24 -13.90
C ALA A 119 19.44 -0.77 -14.31
N ASP A 120 20.41 -0.22 -15.04
CA ASP A 120 20.40 1.16 -15.48
C ASP A 120 19.21 1.39 -16.41
N ILE A 121 18.20 2.13 -15.95
CA ILE A 121 17.08 2.58 -16.78
C ILE A 121 17.50 3.92 -17.41
N SER A 122 18.63 3.92 -18.11
CA SER A 122 19.11 5.07 -18.86
C SER A 122 18.71 4.94 -20.32
N GLU A 123 17.47 5.25 -20.62
CA GLU A 123 17.11 5.76 -21.93
C GLU A 123 16.40 7.10 -21.76
N HIS A 124 17.10 8.16 -22.10
CA HIS A 124 16.55 9.48 -22.23
C HIS A 124 15.56 9.50 -23.39
N PRO A 125 14.38 10.11 -23.19
CA PRO A 125 14.00 11.13 -24.14
C PRO A 125 13.38 12.35 -23.46
N GLU A 126 13.81 13.50 -23.92
CA GLU A 126 13.06 14.75 -23.88
C GLU A 126 11.75 14.59 -24.67
N SER A 127 10.78 13.90 -24.10
CA SER A 127 9.40 13.91 -24.62
C SER A 127 8.44 13.63 -23.48
N ARG A 128 7.36 14.37 -23.46
CA ARG A 128 6.23 14.25 -22.53
C ARG A 128 5.84 12.78 -22.40
N MET A 129 6.34 12.12 -21.35
CA MET A 129 6.03 10.73 -21.04
C MET A 129 4.52 10.58 -20.94
N SER A 130 3.92 9.67 -21.70
CA SER A 130 2.49 9.42 -21.58
C SER A 130 2.16 8.94 -20.18
N LEU A 131 0.94 9.18 -19.69
CA LEU A 131 0.53 8.72 -18.34
C LEU A 131 0.72 7.20 -18.16
N SER A 132 0.63 6.44 -19.24
CA SER A 132 0.86 4.98 -19.22
C SER A 132 2.35 4.64 -19.04
N GLN A 133 3.24 5.37 -19.70
CA GLN A 133 4.69 5.20 -19.56
C GLN A 133 5.15 5.60 -18.13
N ALA A 134 4.61 6.71 -17.60
CA ALA A 134 4.88 7.12 -16.23
C ALA A 134 4.45 6.05 -15.20
N ARG A 135 3.27 5.45 -15.39
CA ARG A 135 2.81 4.34 -14.54
C ARG A 135 3.71 3.13 -14.63
N ALA A 136 4.07 2.72 -15.86
CA ALA A 136 4.99 1.60 -16.07
C ALA A 136 6.35 1.84 -15.40
N ALA A 137 6.91 3.04 -15.52
CA ALA A 137 8.18 3.40 -14.86
C ALA A 137 8.07 3.32 -13.33
N ILE A 138 6.97 3.80 -12.75
CA ILE A 138 6.71 3.70 -11.31
C ILE A 138 6.62 2.22 -10.88
N ASP A 139 5.90 1.40 -11.64
CA ASP A 139 5.73 -0.02 -11.33
C ASP A 139 7.08 -0.77 -11.39
N VAL A 140 7.94 -0.43 -12.36
CA VAL A 140 9.31 -0.97 -12.44
C VAL A 140 10.14 -0.52 -11.24
N ALA A 141 10.12 0.75 -10.89
CA ALA A 141 10.88 1.28 -9.75
C ALA A 141 10.42 0.68 -8.41
N LEU A 142 9.12 0.46 -8.23
CA LEU A 142 8.59 -0.18 -7.04
C LEU A 142 9.03 -1.65 -6.90
N ARG A 143 9.36 -2.32 -8.02
CA ARG A 143 9.90 -3.70 -8.01
C ARG A 143 11.32 -3.79 -7.43
N CYS A 144 12.08 -2.69 -7.45
CA CYS A 144 13.41 -2.63 -6.82
C CYS A 144 13.36 -2.55 -5.28
N LEU A 145 12.17 -2.37 -4.70
CA LEU A 145 11.98 -2.29 -3.26
C LEU A 145 11.72 -3.67 -2.66
N SER A 146 12.19 -3.90 -1.43
CA SER A 146 11.76 -5.06 -0.66
C SER A 146 10.24 -5.01 -0.43
N VAL A 147 9.63 -6.16 -0.11
CA VAL A 147 8.18 -6.25 0.17
C VAL A 147 7.75 -5.22 1.20
N ASP A 148 8.52 -5.10 2.28
CA ASP A 148 8.27 -4.17 3.38
C ASP A 148 8.41 -2.69 2.98
N GLN A 149 9.45 -2.36 2.21
CA GLN A 149 9.66 -1.01 1.69
C GLN A 149 8.55 -0.63 0.72
N ARG A 150 8.16 -1.56 -0.15
CA ARG A 150 7.06 -1.38 -1.10
C ARG A 150 5.74 -1.15 -0.38
N ALA A 151 5.41 -1.98 0.63
CA ALA A 151 4.22 -1.80 1.46
C ALA A 151 4.19 -0.41 2.11
N ALA A 152 5.31 0.04 2.71
CA ALA A 152 5.38 1.35 3.34
C ALA A 152 5.13 2.50 2.35
N VAL A 153 5.70 2.42 1.14
CA VAL A 153 5.51 3.41 0.07
C VAL A 153 4.06 3.43 -0.41
N GLU A 154 3.50 2.24 -0.71
CA GLU A 154 2.12 2.12 -1.18
C GLU A 154 1.12 2.68 -0.17
N LEU A 155 1.24 2.28 1.09
CA LEU A 155 0.35 2.73 2.15
C LEU A 155 0.46 4.24 2.39
N THR A 156 1.68 4.81 2.28
CA THR A 156 1.89 6.25 2.47
C THR A 156 1.34 7.07 1.32
N TYR A 157 1.78 6.79 0.09
CA TYR A 157 1.55 7.69 -1.06
C TYR A 157 0.25 7.41 -1.81
N PHE A 158 -0.18 6.14 -1.87
CA PHE A 158 -1.35 5.76 -2.66
C PHE A 158 -2.61 5.54 -1.79
N HIS A 159 -2.43 5.26 -0.49
CA HIS A 159 -3.55 5.01 0.42
C HIS A 159 -3.69 6.04 1.53
N GLY A 160 -2.70 6.95 1.70
CA GLY A 160 -2.77 8.08 2.62
C GLY A 160 -2.70 7.71 4.10
N PHE A 161 -2.14 6.54 4.45
CA PHE A 161 -1.93 6.16 5.84
C PHE A 161 -0.77 6.94 6.46
N SER A 162 -0.94 7.33 7.72
CA SER A 162 0.13 7.89 8.55
C SER A 162 1.10 6.79 9.00
N TYR A 163 2.34 7.14 9.34
CA TYR A 163 3.33 6.16 9.82
C TYR A 163 2.87 5.35 11.05
N PRO A 164 2.16 5.92 12.04
CA PRO A 164 1.58 5.12 13.11
C PRO A 164 0.53 4.10 12.64
N GLU A 165 -0.30 4.45 11.65
CA GLU A 165 -1.28 3.51 11.06
C GLU A 165 -0.58 2.41 10.25
N ILE A 166 0.46 2.78 9.49
CA ILE A 166 1.29 1.80 8.75
C ILE A 166 1.96 0.84 9.73
N ALA A 167 2.51 1.35 10.84
CA ALA A 167 3.11 0.52 11.89
C ALA A 167 2.14 -0.54 12.43
N GLN A 168 0.86 -0.17 12.58
CA GLN A 168 -0.20 -1.12 12.96
C GLN A 168 -0.52 -2.12 11.85
N ILE A 169 -0.52 -1.69 10.57
CA ILE A 169 -0.81 -2.56 9.41
C ILE A 169 0.28 -3.63 9.26
N VAL A 170 1.54 -3.21 9.32
CA VAL A 170 2.70 -4.10 9.07
C VAL A 170 3.30 -4.69 10.35
N GLU A 171 2.67 -4.44 11.49
CA GLU A 171 3.04 -4.99 12.82
C GLU A 171 4.50 -4.73 13.20
N CYS A 172 4.98 -3.49 13.03
CA CYS A 172 6.33 -3.09 13.43
C CYS A 172 6.34 -1.73 14.14
N PRO A 173 7.42 -1.35 14.83
CA PRO A 173 7.55 -0.02 15.42
C PRO A 173 7.47 1.10 14.37
N THR A 174 6.93 2.26 14.74
CA THR A 174 6.84 3.43 13.84
C THR A 174 8.21 3.88 13.31
N ASP A 175 9.27 3.73 14.11
CA ASP A 175 10.63 4.09 13.68
C ASP A 175 11.15 3.12 12.61
N THR A 176 10.74 1.86 12.64
CA THR A 176 11.01 0.91 11.55
C THR A 176 10.34 1.36 10.25
N VAL A 177 9.09 1.86 10.31
CA VAL A 177 8.41 2.42 9.12
C VAL A 177 9.19 3.61 8.56
N LYS A 178 9.67 4.53 9.44
CA LYS A 178 10.49 5.68 9.00
C LYS A 178 11.77 5.22 8.29
N THR A 179 12.47 4.22 8.85
CA THR A 179 13.69 3.66 8.27
C THR A 179 13.40 2.99 6.92
N ARG A 180 12.35 2.16 6.82
CA ARG A 180 11.91 1.57 5.55
C ARG A 180 11.61 2.63 4.50
N MET A 181 10.92 3.71 4.88
CA MET A 181 10.63 4.83 3.99
C MET A 181 11.88 5.59 3.55
N PHE A 182 12.85 5.80 4.44
CA PHE A 182 14.13 6.43 4.11
C PHE A 182 14.88 5.61 3.05
N HIS A 183 15.05 4.31 3.27
CA HIS A 183 15.73 3.43 2.31
C HIS A 183 14.95 3.31 0.98
N ALA A 184 13.62 3.21 1.05
CA ALA A 184 12.79 3.17 -0.14
C ALA A 184 12.96 4.42 -1.02
N ARG A 185 12.94 5.61 -0.40
CA ARG A 185 13.18 6.88 -1.13
C ARG A 185 14.56 6.94 -1.76
N LYS A 186 15.60 6.50 -1.02
CA LYS A 186 16.97 6.44 -1.55
C LYS A 186 17.05 5.53 -2.78
N ARG A 187 16.44 4.33 -2.72
CA ARG A 187 16.40 3.40 -3.86
C ARG A 187 15.62 3.96 -5.06
N LEU A 188 14.45 4.54 -4.80
CA LEU A 188 13.65 5.18 -5.85
C LEU A 188 14.39 6.34 -6.51
N LYS A 189 15.06 7.20 -5.72
CA LYS A 189 15.88 8.29 -6.25
C LYS A 189 16.97 7.78 -7.18
N THR A 190 17.65 6.70 -6.81
CA THR A 190 18.67 6.07 -7.69
C THR A 190 18.03 5.51 -8.96
N ALA A 191 16.88 4.80 -8.86
CA ALA A 191 16.19 4.22 -10.00
C ALA A 191 15.69 5.25 -11.03
N PHE A 192 15.36 6.46 -10.59
CA PHE A 192 14.91 7.56 -11.45
C PHE A 192 16.03 8.55 -11.83
N GLY A 193 17.33 8.16 -11.67
CA GLY A 193 18.47 9.00 -12.10
C GLY A 193 18.54 10.37 -11.44
N GLY A 194 18.01 10.53 -10.22
CA GLY A 194 18.02 11.80 -9.47
C GLY A 194 16.92 12.80 -9.81
N GLN A 195 16.04 12.52 -10.75
CA GLN A 195 14.94 13.42 -11.18
C GLN A 195 13.77 13.54 -10.19
N LEU A 196 13.87 12.90 -9.02
CA LEU A 196 12.78 12.80 -8.02
C LEU A 196 12.83 13.89 -6.92
N ASP A 197 13.77 14.81 -6.96
CA ASP A 197 13.93 15.80 -5.90
C ASP A 197 12.72 16.75 -5.75
N ASP A 198 11.88 16.89 -6.78
CA ASP A 198 10.67 17.73 -6.78
C ASP A 198 9.40 16.96 -6.35
N TRP A 199 9.44 15.63 -6.17
CA TRP A 199 8.25 14.78 -5.95
C TRP A 199 8.17 14.12 -4.58
N LEU A 200 9.23 14.13 -3.79
CA LEU A 200 9.35 13.49 -2.47
C LEU A 200 9.67 14.50 -1.37
#